data_f231ada0369abb58a78ab0b334ce6ae7
#
_entry.id   f231ada0369abb58a78ab0b334ce6ae7
#
_cell.length_a   1.000
_cell.length_b   1.000
_cell.length_c   1.000
_cell.angle_alpha   90.00
_cell.angle_beta   90.00
_cell.angle_gamma   90.00
#
_symmetry.space_group_name_H-M   'P 1'
#
loop_
_entity.id
_entity.type
_entity.pdbx_description
1 polymer ?
#
loop_
_entity_poly.entity_id
_entity_poly.type
_entity_poly.pdbx_seq_one_letter_code
_entity_poly.pdbx_strand_id
1 'polypeptide(L)'
;AVVEIGGLATQLRVPATLAWDLRRESVVSTPVNAIVSRVFIKAPFDPVRRGQALATVLAPEWSSAIAEAQALGQAQSGAARSLQGAAQQRLRVLGVPNGSRRDGGVVLPSPQSGLVSEVLVREGQAVMPGTPLFRVNGTETLWLEAAIPQAGSAGIGPGTKVQATVTAVPGKTFKGEVEALLPQIDPTSRTQRARIVLRNEGGQLVPGMFAELTLQAEEGTALPLVPTEALIATGTDSRVIVVGTDGSFQPVRVRTGRSGGGRTEILAGLKGGERVVTSGQFLIDSEASLAGVLARLDTERNQAAREPTMEAPQTAATPVLHEAEATVESIAGGKITLRHGSFQTLEMPGMTMAFPLADPDVGKDIQVGDRVRVFVRSDAGGLIVERLEPMGRQP
;
A
#
# COMPACT_ATOMS: atom_id res chain seq x y z
N ALA A 1 22.64 -15.19 21.72
CA ALA A 1 22.93 -14.03 20.82
C ALA A 1 22.92 -12.74 21.62
N VAL A 2 23.49 -11.69 21.07
CA VAL A 2 23.46 -10.35 21.65
C VAL A 2 22.43 -9.53 20.90
N VAL A 3 21.61 -8.75 21.61
CA VAL A 3 20.64 -7.82 21.03
C VAL A 3 21.39 -6.62 20.45
N GLU A 4 21.37 -6.47 19.13
CA GLU A 4 22.00 -5.36 18.42
C GLU A 4 20.98 -4.26 18.19
N ILE A 5 21.42 -2.99 18.25
CA ILE A 5 20.59 -1.86 17.85
C ILE A 5 20.86 -1.57 16.37
N GLY A 6 19.85 -1.60 15.55
CA GLY A 6 19.99 -1.35 14.11
C GLY A 6 18.65 -1.18 13.41
N GLY A 7 18.70 -0.79 12.14
CA GLY A 7 17.53 -0.78 11.27
C GLY A 7 17.40 -2.12 10.55
N LEU A 8 16.18 -2.61 10.45
CA LEU A 8 15.90 -3.80 9.68
C LEU A 8 15.72 -3.42 8.21
N ALA A 9 16.69 -3.78 7.38
CA ALA A 9 16.55 -3.68 5.93
C ALA A 9 15.53 -4.73 5.43
N THR A 10 14.32 -4.31 5.17
CA THR A 10 13.31 -5.20 4.61
C THR A 10 13.39 -5.19 3.10
N GLN A 11 13.67 -6.35 2.50
CA GLN A 11 13.58 -6.52 1.06
C GLN A 11 12.18 -7.01 0.70
N LEU A 12 11.47 -6.22 -0.07
CA LEU A 12 10.17 -6.60 -0.61
C LEU A 12 10.33 -6.99 -2.08
N ARG A 13 9.90 -8.20 -2.44
CA ARG A 13 9.83 -8.64 -3.83
C ARG A 13 8.40 -8.59 -4.32
N VAL A 14 8.19 -7.91 -5.44
CA VAL A 14 6.86 -7.75 -6.03
C VAL A 14 6.94 -7.90 -7.54
N PRO A 15 5.89 -8.47 -8.16
CA PRO A 15 5.76 -8.49 -9.61
C PRO A 15 5.46 -7.09 -10.14
N ALA A 16 5.95 -6.82 -11.33
CA ALA A 16 5.72 -5.56 -12.00
C ALA A 16 5.66 -5.74 -13.53
N THR A 17 5.07 -4.77 -14.20
CA THR A 17 4.92 -4.77 -15.66
C THR A 17 5.50 -3.48 -16.23
N LEU A 18 6.26 -3.58 -17.31
CA LEU A 18 6.77 -2.42 -18.02
C LEU A 18 5.65 -1.74 -18.80
N ALA A 19 5.63 -0.41 -18.72
CA ALA A 19 4.69 0.45 -19.43
C ALA A 19 5.43 1.61 -20.11
N TRP A 20 4.76 2.29 -21.04
CA TRP A 20 5.30 3.50 -21.64
C TRP A 20 5.46 4.61 -20.59
N ASP A 21 6.56 5.38 -20.68
CA ASP A 21 6.63 6.67 -19.98
C ASP A 21 5.78 7.68 -20.77
N LEU A 22 4.53 7.86 -20.34
CA LEU A 22 3.56 8.73 -21.01
C LEU A 22 3.98 10.21 -21.04
N ARG A 23 4.94 10.63 -20.23
CA ARG A 23 5.53 11.98 -20.32
C ARG A 23 6.38 12.16 -21.58
N ARG A 24 6.80 11.04 -22.18
CA ARG A 24 7.54 10.98 -23.41
C ARG A 24 6.68 10.60 -24.61
N GLU A 25 5.37 10.72 -24.46
CA GLU A 25 4.45 10.60 -25.58
C GLU A 25 4.35 11.94 -26.32
N SER A 26 4.41 11.90 -27.61
CA SER A 26 4.14 13.04 -28.50
C SER A 26 3.04 12.67 -29.47
N VAL A 27 2.01 13.50 -29.50
CA VAL A 27 0.92 13.39 -30.47
C VAL A 27 1.23 14.29 -31.66
N VAL A 28 1.31 13.71 -32.85
CA VAL A 28 1.48 14.46 -34.11
C VAL A 28 0.11 14.73 -34.71
N SER A 29 -0.23 15.99 -34.88
CA SER A 29 -1.48 16.47 -35.49
C SER A 29 -1.20 17.65 -36.41
N THR A 30 -2.20 18.09 -37.17
CA THR A 30 -2.13 19.33 -37.96
C THR A 30 -2.96 20.41 -37.26
N PRO A 31 -2.46 21.65 -37.16
CA PRO A 31 -3.23 22.78 -36.64
C PRO A 31 -4.16 23.42 -37.67
N VAL A 32 -4.13 22.93 -38.91
CA VAL A 32 -4.93 23.42 -40.06
C VAL A 32 -5.61 22.27 -40.77
N ASN A 33 -6.65 22.57 -41.55
CA ASN A 33 -7.28 21.57 -42.40
C ASN A 33 -6.28 21.05 -43.46
N ALA A 34 -6.22 19.75 -43.61
CA ALA A 34 -5.30 19.13 -44.54
C ALA A 34 -5.85 17.83 -45.15
N ILE A 35 -5.28 17.42 -46.28
CA ILE A 35 -5.48 16.09 -46.85
C ILE A 35 -4.14 15.35 -46.79
N VAL A 36 -4.14 14.14 -46.25
CA VAL A 36 -2.95 13.31 -46.18
C VAL A 36 -2.65 12.73 -47.56
N SER A 37 -1.57 13.21 -48.19
CA SER A 37 -1.18 12.73 -49.53
C SER A 37 -0.38 11.44 -49.47
N ARG A 38 0.46 11.27 -48.47
CA ARG A 38 1.30 10.09 -48.31
C ARG A 38 1.60 9.79 -46.85
N VAL A 39 1.61 8.51 -46.49
CA VAL A 39 2.01 8.01 -45.17
C VAL A 39 3.28 7.18 -45.31
N PHE A 40 4.37 7.60 -44.65
CA PHE A 40 5.66 6.88 -44.73
C PHE A 40 5.75 5.78 -43.68
N ILE A 41 5.17 5.99 -42.49
CA ILE A 41 5.12 5.01 -41.42
C ILE A 41 3.71 4.43 -41.42
N LYS A 42 3.58 3.17 -41.82
CA LYS A 42 2.28 2.50 -42.04
C LYS A 42 1.92 1.50 -40.96
N ALA A 43 2.90 1.08 -40.18
CA ALA A 43 2.71 0.09 -39.12
C ALA A 43 3.00 0.68 -37.74
N PRO A 44 2.23 0.29 -36.72
CA PRO A 44 2.61 0.54 -35.32
C PRO A 44 3.94 -0.15 -34.99
N PHE A 45 4.65 0.42 -34.04
CA PHE A 45 5.95 -0.04 -33.51
C PHE A 45 7.15 0.13 -34.47
N ASP A 46 6.97 0.82 -35.58
CA ASP A 46 8.10 1.21 -36.44
C ASP A 46 8.98 2.23 -35.71
N PRO A 47 10.32 2.04 -35.69
CA PRO A 47 11.25 2.99 -35.06
C PRO A 47 11.37 4.24 -35.93
N VAL A 48 11.39 5.40 -35.27
CA VAL A 48 11.55 6.70 -35.89
C VAL A 48 12.62 7.54 -35.20
N ARG A 49 13.29 8.38 -35.98
CA ARG A 49 14.23 9.37 -35.45
C ARG A 49 13.57 10.74 -35.43
N ARG A 50 14.00 11.60 -34.52
CA ARG A 50 13.57 12.99 -34.49
C ARG A 50 13.82 13.64 -35.87
N GLY A 51 12.79 14.30 -36.44
CA GLY A 51 12.82 14.91 -37.76
C GLY A 51 12.53 13.95 -38.91
N GLN A 52 12.42 12.64 -38.70
CA GLN A 52 12.05 11.69 -39.74
C GLN A 52 10.63 11.94 -40.23
N ALA A 53 10.44 11.88 -41.56
CA ALA A 53 9.15 12.06 -42.18
C ALA A 53 8.16 10.97 -41.77
N LEU A 54 6.99 11.34 -41.23
CA LEU A 54 5.89 10.44 -40.92
C LEU A 54 4.83 10.42 -42.00
N ALA A 55 4.45 11.59 -42.48
CA ALA A 55 3.47 11.76 -43.54
C ALA A 55 3.75 13.05 -44.36
N THR A 56 3.16 13.14 -45.54
CA THR A 56 3.04 14.39 -46.30
C THR A 56 1.58 14.80 -46.33
N VAL A 57 1.31 16.06 -46.07
CA VAL A 57 -0.05 16.63 -46.07
C VAL A 57 -0.17 17.78 -47.03
N LEU A 58 -1.30 17.89 -47.71
CA LEU A 58 -1.70 19.02 -48.54
C LEU A 58 -2.57 19.92 -47.69
N ALA A 59 -2.03 21.09 -47.29
CA ALA A 59 -2.71 22.08 -46.48
C ALA A 59 -2.69 23.41 -47.23
N PRO A 60 -3.83 23.86 -47.82
CA PRO A 60 -3.89 25.09 -48.59
C PRO A 60 -3.41 26.33 -47.83
N GLU A 61 -3.77 26.46 -46.57
CA GLU A 61 -3.35 27.55 -45.70
C GLU A 61 -1.83 27.60 -45.52
N TRP A 62 -1.19 26.45 -45.32
CA TRP A 62 0.27 26.38 -45.27
C TRP A 62 0.94 26.70 -46.59
N SER A 63 0.35 26.18 -47.69
CA SER A 63 0.88 26.40 -49.03
C SER A 63 0.88 27.90 -49.38
N SER A 64 -0.21 28.61 -49.10
CA SER A 64 -0.34 30.04 -49.30
C SER A 64 0.63 30.84 -48.42
N ALA A 65 0.72 30.56 -47.12
CA ALA A 65 1.62 31.24 -46.21
C ALA A 65 3.11 31.04 -46.57
N ILE A 66 3.47 29.81 -47.00
CA ILE A 66 4.83 29.52 -47.48
C ILE A 66 5.15 30.26 -48.76
N ALA A 67 4.22 30.30 -49.71
CA ALA A 67 4.41 31.04 -50.99
C ALA A 67 4.58 32.55 -50.73
N GLU A 68 3.75 33.14 -49.84
CA GLU A 68 3.86 34.53 -49.41
C GLU A 68 5.24 34.82 -48.78
N ALA A 69 5.68 33.98 -47.83
CA ALA A 69 6.97 34.17 -47.16
C ALA A 69 8.15 34.04 -48.14
N GLN A 70 8.06 33.11 -49.13
CA GLN A 70 9.08 32.93 -50.17
C GLN A 70 9.12 34.16 -51.11
N ALA A 71 7.96 34.66 -51.56
CA ALA A 71 7.88 35.83 -52.39
C ALA A 71 8.48 37.09 -51.74
N LEU A 72 8.15 37.32 -50.44
CA LEU A 72 8.73 38.40 -49.65
C LEU A 72 10.22 38.24 -49.41
N GLY A 73 10.71 36.98 -49.26
CA GLY A 73 12.13 36.68 -49.11
C GLY A 73 12.97 36.95 -50.33
N GLN A 74 12.37 36.88 -51.53
CA GLN A 74 13.01 37.16 -52.82
C GLN A 74 12.96 38.64 -53.22
N ALA A 75 12.02 39.40 -52.62
CA ALA A 75 11.85 40.81 -52.93
C ALA A 75 12.91 41.66 -52.23
N GLN A 76 13.54 42.57 -53.03
CA GLN A 76 14.64 43.40 -52.55
C GLN A 76 14.20 44.75 -52.00
N SER A 77 12.89 45.10 -52.03
CA SER A 77 12.38 46.39 -51.58
C SER A 77 12.40 46.57 -50.03
N GLY A 78 12.54 47.78 -49.56
CA GLY A 78 12.48 48.07 -48.13
C GLY A 78 11.14 47.69 -47.50
N ALA A 79 10.04 47.89 -48.24
CA ALA A 79 8.70 47.49 -47.79
C ALA A 79 8.58 45.95 -47.68
N ALA A 80 9.18 45.16 -48.57
CA ALA A 80 9.16 43.71 -48.51
C ALA A 80 9.89 43.21 -47.25
N ARG A 81 11.02 43.82 -46.90
CA ARG A 81 11.78 43.46 -45.68
C ARG A 81 11.01 43.66 -44.38
N SER A 82 10.21 44.76 -44.32
CA SER A 82 9.34 44.99 -43.13
C SER A 82 8.21 43.94 -43.01
N LEU A 83 7.67 43.45 -44.14
CA LEU A 83 6.63 42.43 -44.17
C LEU A 83 7.15 41.02 -43.96
N GLN A 84 8.42 40.78 -44.23
CA GLN A 84 9.04 39.46 -44.11
C GLN A 84 8.97 38.89 -42.68
N GLY A 85 9.15 39.79 -41.67
CA GLY A 85 8.99 39.41 -40.27
C GLY A 85 7.59 38.92 -39.93
N ALA A 86 6.57 39.64 -40.43
CA ALA A 86 5.16 39.28 -40.26
C ALA A 86 4.82 37.94 -40.95
N ALA A 87 5.31 37.72 -42.16
CA ALA A 87 5.10 36.48 -42.87
C ALA A 87 5.75 35.26 -42.14
N GLN A 88 6.96 35.43 -41.62
CA GLN A 88 7.62 34.42 -40.80
C GLN A 88 6.88 34.15 -39.48
N GLN A 89 6.34 35.17 -38.85
CA GLN A 89 5.50 35.01 -37.68
C GLN A 89 4.22 34.25 -38.00
N ARG A 90 3.57 34.55 -39.12
CA ARG A 90 2.39 33.82 -39.60
C ARG A 90 2.68 32.32 -39.80
N LEU A 91 3.83 31.96 -40.41
CA LEU A 91 4.24 30.53 -40.54
C LEU A 91 4.36 29.86 -39.18
N ARG A 92 4.93 30.54 -38.20
CA ARG A 92 5.05 29.99 -36.82
C ARG A 92 3.69 29.82 -36.16
N VAL A 93 2.79 30.80 -36.26
CA VAL A 93 1.43 30.74 -35.73
C VAL A 93 0.61 29.63 -36.36
N LEU A 94 0.74 29.43 -37.69
CA LEU A 94 0.10 28.35 -38.41
C LEU A 94 0.74 26.99 -38.11
N GLY A 95 1.83 26.92 -37.33
CA GLY A 95 2.50 25.68 -36.98
C GLY A 95 3.13 24.96 -38.15
N VAL A 96 3.57 25.70 -39.19
CA VAL A 96 4.22 25.09 -40.36
C VAL A 96 5.52 24.40 -39.91
N PRO A 97 5.67 23.08 -40.10
CA PRO A 97 6.87 22.38 -39.69
C PRO A 97 8.10 22.91 -40.42
N ASN A 98 9.22 23.04 -39.72
CA ASN A 98 10.51 23.30 -40.38
C ASN A 98 10.94 22.04 -41.13
N GLY A 99 10.56 21.91 -42.37
CA GLY A 99 10.84 20.74 -43.16
C GLY A 99 10.69 20.95 -44.66
N SER A 100 11.24 20.04 -45.43
CA SER A 100 11.18 20.05 -46.85
C SER A 100 9.77 19.81 -47.37
N ARG A 101 9.40 20.54 -48.40
CA ARG A 101 8.26 20.20 -49.27
C ARG A 101 8.59 18.91 -50.04
N ARG A 102 7.65 18.01 -50.10
CA ARG A 102 7.78 16.79 -50.88
C ARG A 102 6.46 16.51 -51.58
N ASP A 103 6.53 16.18 -52.83
CA ASP A 103 5.35 15.84 -53.64
C ASP A 103 4.23 16.90 -53.61
N GLY A 104 4.60 18.20 -53.57
CA GLY A 104 3.65 19.30 -53.51
C GLY A 104 3.04 19.59 -52.15
N GLY A 105 3.31 18.78 -51.13
CA GLY A 105 2.81 18.92 -49.77
C GLY A 105 3.87 19.27 -48.75
N VAL A 106 3.45 19.46 -47.51
CA VAL A 106 4.31 19.71 -46.36
C VAL A 106 4.53 18.41 -45.61
N VAL A 107 5.80 18.11 -45.30
CA VAL A 107 6.18 16.91 -44.54
C VAL A 107 5.94 17.14 -43.07
N LEU A 108 5.23 16.23 -42.41
CA LEU A 108 5.08 16.15 -40.95
C LEU A 108 6.23 15.29 -40.37
N PRO A 109 7.17 15.89 -39.64
CA PRO A 109 8.29 15.15 -39.08
C PRO A 109 7.93 14.59 -37.70
N SER A 110 8.62 13.55 -37.31
CA SER A 110 8.57 13.07 -35.91
C SER A 110 9.18 14.13 -34.94
N PRO A 111 8.50 14.51 -33.87
CA PRO A 111 9.02 15.48 -32.90
C PRO A 111 10.16 14.91 -32.05
N GLN A 112 10.26 13.59 -31.95
CA GLN A 112 11.25 12.88 -31.13
C GLN A 112 11.68 11.56 -31.78
N SER A 113 12.76 10.99 -31.26
CA SER A 113 13.15 9.61 -31.55
C SER A 113 12.38 8.65 -30.66
N GLY A 114 11.99 7.49 -31.17
CA GLY A 114 11.23 6.50 -30.42
C GLY A 114 10.52 5.50 -31.34
N LEU A 115 9.41 4.98 -30.87
CA LEU A 115 8.52 4.09 -31.60
C LEU A 115 7.16 4.76 -31.87
N VAL A 116 6.60 4.55 -33.04
CA VAL A 116 5.24 4.96 -33.35
C VAL A 116 4.29 3.98 -32.70
N SER A 117 3.62 4.37 -31.60
CA SER A 117 2.67 3.47 -30.92
C SER A 117 1.36 3.31 -31.67
N GLU A 118 0.91 4.37 -32.36
CA GLU A 118 -0.35 4.37 -33.08
C GLU A 118 -0.22 5.13 -34.42
N VAL A 119 -0.82 4.56 -35.45
CA VAL A 119 -1.01 5.19 -36.78
C VAL A 119 -2.52 5.36 -36.99
N LEU A 120 -3.01 6.59 -36.79
CA LEU A 120 -4.44 6.92 -36.78
C LEU A 120 -4.95 7.48 -38.09
N VAL A 121 -4.09 7.52 -39.13
CA VAL A 121 -4.38 8.18 -40.38
C VAL A 121 -4.09 7.27 -41.57
N ARG A 122 -4.78 7.55 -42.68
CA ARG A 122 -4.60 6.85 -43.97
C ARG A 122 -4.34 7.84 -45.11
N GLU A 123 -3.68 7.37 -46.18
CA GLU A 123 -3.51 8.16 -47.39
C GLU A 123 -4.87 8.53 -47.98
N GLY A 124 -5.03 9.76 -48.49
CA GLY A 124 -6.27 10.29 -49.02
C GLY A 124 -7.25 10.83 -47.95
N GLN A 125 -6.98 10.64 -46.66
CA GLN A 125 -7.87 11.08 -45.60
C GLN A 125 -7.81 12.60 -45.42
N ALA A 126 -8.98 13.26 -45.35
CA ALA A 126 -9.11 14.63 -44.90
C ALA A 126 -9.08 14.68 -43.36
N VAL A 127 -8.29 15.61 -42.82
CA VAL A 127 -8.10 15.79 -41.37
C VAL A 127 -8.36 17.21 -40.96
N MET A 128 -9.01 17.37 -39.82
CA MET A 128 -9.32 18.65 -39.21
C MET A 128 -8.21 19.07 -38.25
N PRO A 129 -8.12 20.37 -37.89
CA PRO A 129 -7.19 20.85 -36.91
C PRO A 129 -7.30 20.08 -35.57
N GLY A 130 -6.15 19.69 -35.02
CA GLY A 130 -6.07 18.94 -33.75
C GLY A 130 -6.35 17.45 -33.84
N THR A 131 -6.74 16.92 -35.00
CA THR A 131 -6.93 15.47 -35.17
C THR A 131 -5.59 14.73 -34.99
N PRO A 132 -5.47 13.77 -34.06
CA PRO A 132 -4.28 12.95 -33.90
C PRO A 132 -4.02 12.09 -35.15
N LEU A 133 -2.81 12.14 -35.66
CA LEU A 133 -2.37 11.36 -36.82
C LEU A 133 -1.44 10.22 -36.42
N PHE A 134 -0.50 10.52 -35.54
CA PHE A 134 0.45 9.56 -34.99
C PHE A 134 0.65 9.81 -33.50
N ARG A 135 0.91 8.73 -32.77
CA ARG A 135 1.47 8.79 -31.42
C ARG A 135 2.89 8.24 -31.45
N VAL A 136 3.83 8.99 -30.94
CA VAL A 136 5.25 8.60 -30.90
C VAL A 136 5.69 8.56 -29.45
N ASN A 137 6.14 7.40 -28.98
CA ASN A 137 6.64 7.23 -27.63
C ASN A 137 8.16 7.13 -27.64
N GLY A 138 8.80 7.90 -26.76
CA GLY A 138 10.23 7.78 -26.49
C GLY A 138 10.55 6.43 -25.83
N THR A 139 11.69 5.85 -26.17
CA THR A 139 12.12 4.54 -25.66
C THR A 139 13.29 4.60 -24.67
N GLU A 140 13.81 5.79 -24.37
CA GLU A 140 14.96 5.97 -23.49
C GLU A 140 14.65 5.64 -22.02
N THR A 141 13.40 5.90 -21.61
CA THR A 141 12.89 5.58 -20.29
C THR A 141 11.55 4.87 -20.40
N LEU A 142 11.34 3.91 -19.53
CA LEU A 142 10.06 3.21 -19.38
C LEU A 142 9.61 3.29 -17.93
N TRP A 143 8.33 3.21 -17.73
CA TRP A 143 7.76 3.00 -16.41
C TRP A 143 7.70 1.51 -16.09
N LEU A 144 7.90 1.21 -14.83
CA LEU A 144 7.61 -0.09 -14.28
C LEU A 144 6.53 0.10 -13.23
N GLU A 145 5.38 -0.48 -13.48
CA GLU A 145 4.23 -0.46 -12.58
C GLU A 145 4.25 -1.71 -11.71
N ALA A 146 4.38 -1.49 -10.39
CA ALA A 146 4.40 -2.55 -9.41
C ALA A 146 3.20 -2.46 -8.47
N ALA A 147 2.66 -3.61 -8.08
CA ALA A 147 1.60 -3.72 -7.09
C ALA A 147 2.22 -4.02 -5.72
N ILE A 148 2.31 -3.01 -4.86
CA ILE A 148 2.91 -3.13 -3.52
C ILE A 148 1.82 -3.49 -2.51
N PRO A 149 1.91 -4.64 -1.79
CA PRO A 149 0.97 -4.99 -0.74
C PRO A 149 0.99 -3.95 0.39
N GLN A 150 -0.17 -3.55 0.87
CA GLN A 150 -0.30 -2.56 1.95
C GLN A 150 0.47 -2.97 3.21
N ALA A 151 0.47 -4.26 3.54
CA ALA A 151 1.19 -4.80 4.70
C ALA A 151 2.72 -4.65 4.61
N GLY A 152 3.29 -4.46 3.39
CA GLY A 152 4.73 -4.31 3.16
C GLY A 152 5.16 -2.93 2.67
N SER A 153 4.24 -1.96 2.59
CA SER A 153 4.53 -0.64 2.02
C SER A 153 5.22 0.33 2.99
N ALA A 154 5.31 -0.04 4.27
CA ALA A 154 5.97 0.81 5.28
C ALA A 154 7.44 1.05 4.92
N GLY A 155 7.84 2.33 4.81
CA GLY A 155 9.18 2.73 4.42
C GLY A 155 9.47 2.72 2.92
N ILE A 156 8.47 2.41 2.08
CA ILE A 156 8.56 2.54 0.62
C ILE A 156 7.90 3.84 0.21
N GLY A 157 8.65 4.68 -0.47
CA GLY A 157 8.18 5.98 -0.94
C GLY A 157 8.99 6.49 -2.13
N PRO A 158 8.71 7.71 -2.61
CA PRO A 158 9.52 8.35 -3.64
C PRO A 158 11.00 8.37 -3.24
N GLY A 159 11.89 8.00 -4.18
CA GLY A 159 13.34 7.87 -3.94
C GLY A 159 13.79 6.49 -3.46
N THR A 160 12.88 5.58 -3.08
CA THR A 160 13.25 4.20 -2.74
C THR A 160 13.94 3.53 -3.92
N LYS A 161 15.16 3.03 -3.68
CA LYS A 161 15.94 2.33 -4.70
C LYS A 161 15.37 0.96 -4.97
N VAL A 162 15.30 0.61 -6.26
CA VAL A 162 14.77 -0.67 -6.70
C VAL A 162 15.74 -1.36 -7.66
N GLN A 163 15.71 -2.67 -7.64
CA GLN A 163 16.36 -3.52 -8.62
C GLN A 163 15.30 -4.33 -9.33
N ALA A 164 15.30 -4.26 -10.66
CA ALA A 164 14.36 -4.99 -11.50
C ALA A 164 15.09 -6.09 -12.29
N THR A 165 14.57 -7.29 -12.23
CA THR A 165 15.01 -8.39 -13.07
C THR A 165 13.90 -8.70 -14.05
N VAL A 166 14.19 -8.58 -15.36
CA VAL A 166 13.21 -8.79 -16.43
C VAL A 166 13.37 -10.20 -16.98
N THR A 167 12.31 -10.98 -16.97
CA THR A 167 12.34 -12.38 -17.41
C THR A 167 12.81 -12.56 -18.86
N ALA A 168 12.47 -11.60 -19.73
CA ALA A 168 12.86 -11.63 -21.15
C ALA A 168 14.32 -11.24 -21.39
N VAL A 169 15.04 -10.70 -20.38
CA VAL A 169 16.44 -10.29 -20.46
C VAL A 169 17.24 -10.95 -19.33
N PRO A 170 17.50 -12.26 -19.40
CA PRO A 170 18.13 -12.99 -18.31
C PRO A 170 19.55 -12.50 -18.04
N GLY A 171 19.95 -12.54 -16.77
CA GLY A 171 21.28 -12.15 -16.31
C GLY A 171 21.54 -10.65 -16.20
N LYS A 172 20.55 -9.79 -16.49
CA LYS A 172 20.66 -8.34 -16.31
C LYS A 172 19.74 -7.86 -15.21
N THR A 173 20.29 -6.99 -14.37
CA THR A 173 19.55 -6.25 -13.34
C THR A 173 19.48 -4.78 -13.72
N PHE A 174 18.30 -4.24 -13.77
CA PHE A 174 18.04 -2.83 -14.06
C PHE A 174 17.82 -2.10 -12.75
N LYS A 175 18.50 -0.98 -12.58
CA LYS A 175 18.34 -0.12 -11.40
C LYS A 175 17.33 0.97 -11.71
N GLY A 176 16.49 1.28 -10.73
CA GLY A 176 15.50 2.33 -10.81
C GLY A 176 15.21 2.93 -9.45
N GLU A 177 14.31 3.89 -9.43
CA GLU A 177 13.83 4.54 -8.21
C GLU A 177 12.31 4.66 -8.27
N VAL A 178 11.66 4.49 -7.12
CA VAL A 178 10.23 4.76 -6.99
C VAL A 178 10.02 6.25 -7.21
N GLU A 179 9.30 6.60 -8.24
CA GLU A 179 8.93 7.98 -8.56
C GLU A 179 7.73 8.41 -7.73
N ALA A 180 6.72 7.56 -7.67
CA ALA A 180 5.49 7.84 -6.95
C ALA A 180 4.77 6.56 -6.52
N LEU A 181 4.13 6.63 -5.36
CA LEU A 181 3.03 5.74 -5.00
C LEU A 181 1.73 6.39 -5.45
N LEU A 182 0.98 5.73 -6.32
CA LEU A 182 -0.29 6.27 -6.79
C LEU A 182 -1.31 6.28 -5.63
N PRO A 183 -2.09 7.36 -5.47
CA PRO A 183 -3.01 7.51 -4.35
C PRO A 183 -4.31 6.70 -4.55
N GLN A 184 -4.15 5.47 -4.99
CA GLN A 184 -5.25 4.53 -5.23
C GLN A 184 -4.83 3.14 -4.77
N ILE A 185 -5.66 2.55 -3.92
CA ILE A 185 -5.51 1.16 -3.46
C ILE A 185 -6.52 0.32 -4.22
N ASP A 186 -6.07 -0.79 -4.80
CA ASP A 186 -6.95 -1.79 -5.35
C ASP A 186 -7.61 -2.57 -4.21
N PRO A 187 -8.96 -2.49 -4.06
CA PRO A 187 -9.65 -3.11 -2.94
C PRO A 187 -9.63 -4.65 -2.99
N THR A 188 -9.46 -5.22 -4.18
CA THR A 188 -9.48 -6.68 -4.37
C THR A 188 -8.16 -7.30 -3.97
N SER A 189 -7.05 -6.73 -4.43
CA SER A 189 -5.71 -7.22 -4.15
C SER A 189 -5.08 -6.59 -2.89
N ARG A 190 -5.68 -5.52 -2.35
CA ARG A 190 -5.14 -4.69 -1.26
C ARG A 190 -3.72 -4.20 -1.54
N THR A 191 -3.46 -3.86 -2.78
CA THR A 191 -2.18 -3.35 -3.23
C THR A 191 -2.28 -1.89 -3.63
N GLN A 192 -1.20 -1.15 -3.45
CA GLN A 192 -1.01 0.19 -3.94
C GLN A 192 -0.07 0.15 -5.14
N ARG A 193 -0.42 0.83 -6.23
CA ARG A 193 0.46 0.91 -7.40
C ARG A 193 1.63 1.85 -7.13
N ALA A 194 2.84 1.36 -7.37
CA ALA A 194 4.05 2.16 -7.42
C ALA A 194 4.48 2.33 -8.88
N ARG A 195 4.88 3.55 -9.22
CA ARG A 195 5.49 3.88 -10.49
C ARG A 195 6.99 4.07 -10.30
N ILE A 196 7.76 3.30 -11.03
CA ILE A 196 9.22 3.31 -11.02
C ILE A 196 9.71 3.72 -12.41
N VAL A 197 10.72 4.56 -12.49
CA VAL A 197 11.36 4.94 -13.75
C VAL A 197 12.58 4.08 -13.98
N LEU A 198 12.62 3.40 -15.11
CA LEU A 198 13.77 2.63 -15.57
C LEU A 198 14.41 3.28 -16.79
N ARG A 199 15.73 3.32 -16.81
CA ARG A 199 16.48 3.66 -18.03
C ARG A 199 16.57 2.44 -18.93
N ASN A 200 16.25 2.62 -20.20
CA ASN A 200 16.30 1.58 -21.21
C ASN A 200 17.59 1.69 -22.04
N GLU A 201 18.72 1.55 -21.37
CA GLU A 201 20.01 1.58 -22.05
C GLU A 201 20.15 0.38 -23.01
N GLY A 202 20.32 0.68 -24.29
CA GLY A 202 20.41 -0.35 -25.33
C GLY A 202 19.07 -0.84 -25.90
N GLY A 203 17.92 -0.26 -25.49
CA GLY A 203 16.61 -0.52 -26.12
C GLY A 203 16.07 -1.94 -25.92
N GLN A 204 16.55 -2.67 -24.90
CA GLN A 204 16.19 -4.07 -24.66
C GLN A 204 14.86 -4.25 -23.94
N LEU A 205 14.43 -3.21 -23.22
CA LEU A 205 13.17 -3.22 -22.51
C LEU A 205 12.04 -2.77 -23.44
N VAL A 206 10.95 -3.53 -23.41
CA VAL A 206 9.75 -3.25 -24.22
C VAL A 206 8.54 -3.23 -23.27
N PRO A 207 7.60 -2.26 -23.44
CA PRO A 207 6.36 -2.26 -22.70
C PRO A 207 5.60 -3.59 -22.82
N GLY A 208 4.95 -4.00 -21.72
CA GLY A 208 4.29 -5.30 -21.62
C GLY A 208 5.18 -6.43 -21.09
N MET A 209 6.50 -6.23 -20.98
CA MET A 209 7.36 -7.23 -20.32
C MET A 209 7.11 -7.30 -18.84
N PHE A 210 7.20 -8.50 -18.28
CA PHE A 210 7.13 -8.75 -16.84
C PHE A 210 8.52 -8.66 -16.22
N ALA A 211 8.53 -8.10 -15.01
CA ALA A 211 9.72 -7.98 -14.18
C ALA A 211 9.42 -8.37 -12.74
N GLU A 212 10.44 -8.86 -12.05
CA GLU A 212 10.45 -8.99 -10.60
C GLU A 212 11.22 -7.80 -10.02
N LEU A 213 10.60 -7.08 -9.11
CA LEU A 213 11.19 -5.96 -8.41
C LEU A 213 11.63 -6.39 -7.03
N THR A 214 12.85 -6.03 -6.66
CA THR A 214 13.35 -6.03 -5.30
C THR A 214 13.47 -4.59 -4.83
N LEU A 215 12.60 -4.21 -3.89
CA LEU A 215 12.64 -2.91 -3.23
C LEU A 215 13.42 -3.05 -1.93
N GLN A 216 14.30 -2.10 -1.67
CA GLN A 216 14.98 -1.96 -0.39
C GLN A 216 14.29 -0.84 0.37
N ALA A 217 13.40 -1.20 1.31
CA ALA A 217 12.84 -0.20 2.22
C ALA A 217 14.00 0.43 3.02
N GLU A 218 13.91 1.75 3.23
CA GLU A 218 14.89 2.42 4.09
C GLU A 218 14.94 1.75 5.46
N GLU A 219 16.14 1.67 6.01
CA GLU A 219 16.35 1.23 7.37
C GLU A 219 15.47 2.10 8.29
N GLY A 220 14.50 1.47 8.95
CA GLY A 220 13.65 2.16 9.93
C GLY A 220 14.50 2.72 11.08
N THR A 221 13.83 3.39 12.01
CA THR A 221 14.46 3.84 13.27
C THR A 221 15.25 2.69 13.88
N ALA A 222 16.47 2.96 14.31
CA ALA A 222 17.31 1.96 14.96
C ALA A 222 16.61 1.42 16.21
N LEU A 223 16.25 0.15 16.17
CA LEU A 223 15.54 -0.58 17.23
C LEU A 223 16.39 -1.78 17.67
N PRO A 224 16.15 -2.32 18.88
CA PRO A 224 16.73 -3.58 19.28
C PRO A 224 16.29 -4.70 18.32
N LEU A 225 17.26 -5.44 17.78
CA LEU A 225 17.05 -6.57 16.88
C LEU A 225 17.44 -7.86 17.58
N VAL A 226 16.55 -8.84 17.52
CA VAL A 226 16.82 -10.20 18.00
C VAL A 226 16.73 -11.19 16.85
N PRO A 227 17.52 -12.31 16.88
CA PRO A 227 17.27 -13.41 15.98
C PRO A 227 15.83 -13.89 16.12
N THR A 228 15.12 -14.10 15.00
CA THR A 228 13.70 -14.53 15.03
C THR A 228 13.52 -15.86 15.79
N GLU A 229 14.54 -16.71 15.75
CA GLU A 229 14.58 -17.98 16.51
C GLU A 229 14.64 -17.80 18.03
N ALA A 230 15.03 -16.61 18.55
CA ALA A 230 15.03 -16.33 19.98
C ALA A 230 13.63 -15.97 20.51
N LEU A 231 12.64 -15.76 19.64
CA LEU A 231 11.30 -15.40 20.02
C LEU A 231 10.46 -16.65 20.34
N ILE A 232 9.84 -16.61 21.50
CA ILE A 232 8.82 -17.58 21.93
C ILE A 232 7.47 -16.90 21.78
N ALA A 233 6.69 -17.31 20.78
CA ALA A 233 5.35 -16.80 20.53
C ALA A 233 4.32 -17.76 21.15
N THR A 234 3.54 -17.29 22.11
CA THR A 234 2.46 -18.05 22.76
C THR A 234 1.14 -17.32 22.52
N GLY A 235 0.53 -17.58 21.36
CA GLY A 235 -0.75 -16.94 21.00
C GLY A 235 -0.68 -15.41 20.88
N THR A 236 -1.09 -14.70 21.91
CA THR A 236 -1.12 -13.24 21.97
C THR A 236 0.16 -12.58 22.49
N ASP A 237 1.02 -13.35 23.16
CA ASP A 237 2.22 -12.85 23.82
C ASP A 237 3.50 -13.34 23.13
N SER A 238 4.47 -12.45 22.98
CA SER A 238 5.82 -12.79 22.55
C SER A 238 6.80 -12.56 23.70
N ARG A 239 7.73 -13.50 23.90
CA ARG A 239 8.75 -13.46 24.95
C ARG A 239 10.11 -13.78 24.38
N VAL A 240 11.14 -13.30 25.05
CA VAL A 240 12.54 -13.74 24.86
C VAL A 240 13.13 -14.11 26.21
N ILE A 241 14.09 -15.02 26.22
CA ILE A 241 14.82 -15.37 27.42
C ILE A 241 16.11 -14.56 27.45
N VAL A 242 16.22 -13.65 28.39
CA VAL A 242 17.43 -12.82 28.62
C VAL A 242 18.32 -13.53 29.60
N VAL A 243 19.64 -13.53 29.32
CA VAL A 243 20.67 -14.07 30.20
C VAL A 243 21.20 -12.95 31.07
N GLY A 244 20.95 -13.04 32.36
CA GLY A 244 21.48 -12.09 33.37
C GLY A 244 23.02 -12.16 33.49
N THR A 245 23.59 -11.15 34.10
CA THR A 245 25.06 -11.09 34.35
C THR A 245 25.55 -12.17 35.31
N ASP A 246 24.66 -12.70 36.13
CA ASP A 246 24.86 -13.82 37.06
C ASP A 246 24.64 -15.20 36.41
N GLY A 247 24.31 -15.23 35.10
CA GLY A 247 24.00 -16.46 34.37
C GLY A 247 22.54 -16.92 34.53
N SER A 248 21.69 -16.19 35.22
CA SER A 248 20.26 -16.49 35.35
C SER A 248 19.52 -16.30 34.02
N PHE A 249 18.46 -17.09 33.81
CA PHE A 249 17.58 -16.98 32.65
C PHE A 249 16.27 -16.32 33.05
N GLN A 250 15.94 -15.19 32.43
CA GLN A 250 14.74 -14.43 32.73
C GLN A 250 13.84 -14.31 31.49
N PRO A 251 12.61 -14.84 31.53
CA PRO A 251 11.66 -14.63 30.44
C PRO A 251 11.16 -13.18 30.48
N VAL A 252 11.44 -12.43 29.43
CA VAL A 252 11.03 -11.02 29.25
C VAL A 252 9.95 -10.96 28.18
N ARG A 253 8.80 -10.38 28.53
CA ARG A 253 7.74 -10.11 27.57
C ARG A 253 8.19 -8.98 26.64
N VAL A 254 8.03 -9.19 25.35
CA VAL A 254 8.44 -8.23 24.31
C VAL A 254 7.28 -7.92 23.37
N ARG A 255 7.27 -6.71 22.85
CA ARG A 255 6.41 -6.34 21.75
C ARG A 255 7.25 -6.31 20.48
N THR A 256 6.92 -7.18 19.53
CA THR A 256 7.63 -7.33 18.27
C THR A 256 7.17 -6.30 17.24
N GLY A 257 8.09 -5.88 16.39
CA GLY A 257 7.85 -5.06 15.20
C GLY A 257 7.96 -5.88 13.91
N ARG A 258 8.65 -5.33 12.92
CA ARG A 258 8.89 -5.98 11.63
C ARG A 258 9.89 -7.13 11.78
N SER A 259 9.75 -8.15 10.92
CA SER A 259 10.68 -9.26 10.81
C SER A 259 11.25 -9.35 9.39
N GLY A 260 12.53 -9.63 9.27
CA GLY A 260 13.20 -9.80 7.98
C GLY A 260 14.66 -10.24 8.15
N GLY A 261 15.19 -10.97 7.18
CA GLY A 261 16.59 -11.42 7.21
C GLY A 261 16.96 -12.28 8.41
N GLY A 262 15.99 -13.05 8.98
CA GLY A 262 16.22 -13.88 10.18
C GLY A 262 16.27 -13.10 11.48
N ARG A 263 15.93 -11.80 11.47
CA ARG A 263 15.88 -10.92 12.65
C ARG A 263 14.49 -10.32 12.82
N THR A 264 14.14 -9.97 14.05
CA THR A 264 12.89 -9.29 14.40
C THR A 264 13.17 -8.06 15.25
N GLU A 265 12.52 -6.94 14.91
CA GLU A 265 12.56 -5.70 15.70
C GLU A 265 11.78 -5.86 17.00
N ILE A 266 12.31 -5.28 18.07
CA ILE A 266 11.65 -5.23 19.37
C ILE A 266 11.25 -3.77 19.65
N LEU A 267 9.95 -3.53 19.66
CA LEU A 267 9.36 -2.22 19.93
C LEU A 267 9.37 -1.85 21.42
N ALA A 268 9.30 -2.87 22.29
CA ALA A 268 9.36 -2.69 23.74
C ALA A 268 9.78 -4.00 24.42
N GLY A 269 10.45 -3.88 25.56
CA GLY A 269 10.88 -5.01 26.40
C GLY A 269 12.40 -5.22 26.43
N LEU A 270 13.16 -4.73 25.45
CA LEU A 270 14.62 -4.78 25.41
C LEU A 270 15.22 -3.39 25.12
N LYS A 271 16.45 -3.16 25.56
CA LYS A 271 17.19 -1.90 25.35
C LYS A 271 18.34 -2.01 24.36
N GLY A 272 18.80 -3.21 24.05
CA GLY A 272 20.01 -3.47 23.26
C GLY A 272 21.24 -3.72 24.14
N GLY A 273 22.09 -4.63 23.67
CA GLY A 273 23.25 -5.11 24.41
C GLY A 273 22.96 -6.31 25.33
N GLU A 274 21.70 -6.65 25.55
CA GLU A 274 21.32 -7.82 26.34
C GLU A 274 21.67 -9.11 25.59
N ARG A 275 21.94 -10.16 26.33
CA ARG A 275 22.17 -11.50 25.77
C ARG A 275 20.87 -12.30 25.80
N VAL A 276 20.47 -12.84 24.66
CA VAL A 276 19.26 -13.66 24.53
C VAL A 276 19.58 -15.08 24.09
N VAL A 277 18.76 -16.03 24.54
CA VAL A 277 18.85 -17.45 24.19
C VAL A 277 18.25 -17.68 22.81
N THR A 278 18.95 -18.36 21.92
CA THR A 278 18.50 -18.68 20.55
C THR A 278 18.16 -20.15 20.35
N SER A 279 18.57 -21.02 21.29
CA SER A 279 18.30 -22.47 21.21
C SER A 279 18.00 -23.03 22.59
N GLY A 280 17.11 -24.02 22.66
CA GLY A 280 16.69 -24.61 23.94
C GLY A 280 15.70 -23.77 24.78
N GLN A 281 15.22 -22.66 24.24
CA GLN A 281 14.32 -21.72 24.93
C GLN A 281 13.03 -22.37 25.40
N PHE A 282 12.47 -23.33 24.67
CA PHE A 282 11.27 -24.05 25.08
C PHE A 282 11.44 -24.85 26.38
N LEU A 283 12.62 -25.48 26.57
CA LEU A 283 12.92 -26.21 27.79
C LEU A 283 13.02 -25.25 28.98
N ILE A 284 13.70 -24.13 28.77
CA ILE A 284 13.89 -23.10 29.81
C ILE A 284 12.57 -22.41 30.16
N ASP A 285 11.73 -22.09 29.14
CA ASP A 285 10.42 -21.46 29.36
C ASP A 285 9.44 -22.41 30.08
N SER A 286 9.47 -23.70 29.74
CA SER A 286 8.69 -24.74 30.42
C SER A 286 9.10 -24.88 31.90
N GLU A 287 10.40 -24.89 32.18
CA GLU A 287 10.91 -25.00 33.54
C GLU A 287 10.61 -23.72 34.35
N ALA A 288 10.76 -22.52 33.76
CA ALA A 288 10.41 -21.26 34.39
C ALA A 288 8.89 -21.15 34.64
N SER A 289 8.05 -21.66 33.74
CA SER A 289 6.61 -21.71 33.91
C SER A 289 6.21 -22.67 35.04
N LEU A 290 6.82 -23.85 35.11
CA LEU A 290 6.61 -24.82 36.18
C LEU A 290 7.08 -24.26 37.52
N ALA A 291 8.24 -23.63 37.60
CA ALA A 291 8.74 -22.97 38.79
C ALA A 291 7.82 -21.82 39.28
N GLY A 292 7.28 -21.04 38.31
CA GLY A 292 6.31 -19.98 38.60
C GLY A 292 4.97 -20.51 39.15
N VAL A 293 4.49 -21.65 38.63
CA VAL A 293 3.29 -22.33 39.18
C VAL A 293 3.56 -22.90 40.54
N LEU A 294 4.70 -23.53 40.77
CA LEU A 294 5.10 -24.07 42.07
C LEU A 294 5.24 -22.94 43.10
N ALA A 295 5.85 -21.82 42.75
CA ALA A 295 5.97 -20.66 43.65
C ALA A 295 4.60 -20.05 44.03
N ARG A 296 3.62 -20.06 43.11
CA ARG A 296 2.24 -19.64 43.40
C ARG A 296 1.54 -20.63 44.37
N LEU A 297 1.67 -21.93 44.10
CA LEU A 297 1.11 -22.98 44.96
C LEU A 297 1.73 -22.97 46.36
N ASP A 298 3.04 -22.73 46.48
CA ASP A 298 3.70 -22.56 47.77
C ASP A 298 3.26 -21.29 48.51
N THR A 299 2.98 -20.21 47.78
CA THR A 299 2.42 -18.98 48.39
C THR A 299 1.00 -19.19 48.89
N GLU A 300 0.16 -19.88 48.11
CA GLU A 300 -1.20 -20.25 48.51
C GLU A 300 -1.20 -21.24 49.66
N ARG A 301 -0.28 -22.21 49.67
CA ARG A 301 -0.11 -23.17 50.79
C ARG A 301 0.39 -22.51 52.08
N ASN A 302 1.32 -21.56 51.96
CA ASN A 302 1.78 -20.77 53.11
C ASN A 302 0.73 -19.77 53.62
N GLN A 303 -0.18 -19.29 52.74
CA GLN A 303 -1.33 -18.50 53.16
C GLN A 303 -2.40 -19.35 53.87
N ALA A 304 -2.61 -20.58 53.42
CA ALA A 304 -3.53 -21.53 54.08
C ALA A 304 -3.02 -22.08 55.43
N ALA A 305 -1.70 -22.03 55.70
CA ALA A 305 -1.10 -22.51 56.96
C ALA A 305 -1.04 -21.43 58.05
N ARG A 306 -1.49 -20.22 57.78
CA ARG A 306 -1.63 -19.14 58.77
C ARG A 306 -3.10 -18.87 59.03
N GLU A 307 -3.75 -19.66 59.88
CA GLU A 307 -5.01 -19.34 60.53
C GLU A 307 -4.76 -18.71 61.91
N PRO A 308 -5.80 -18.08 62.53
CA PRO A 308 -6.18 -16.69 62.25
C PRO A 308 -6.12 -15.88 63.55
N THR A 309 -5.76 -14.63 63.45
CA THR A 309 -6.15 -13.70 64.51
C THR A 309 -7.05 -12.63 63.85
N MET A 310 -8.28 -12.59 64.39
CA MET A 310 -9.32 -11.65 64.01
C MET A 310 -8.81 -10.21 64.15
N GLU A 311 -8.85 -9.48 63.05
CA GLU A 311 -9.04 -8.02 63.09
C GLU A 311 -9.78 -7.54 61.84
N ALA A 312 -10.68 -6.64 62.04
CA ALA A 312 -11.81 -6.22 61.19
C ALA A 312 -11.44 -5.40 59.94
N PRO A 313 -12.37 -4.93 59.13
CA PRO A 313 -12.54 -5.32 57.71
C PRO A 313 -11.83 -4.35 56.75
N GLN A 314 -11.05 -4.87 55.85
CA GLN A 314 -10.60 -4.11 54.68
C GLN A 314 -11.65 -4.25 53.58
N THR A 315 -12.13 -3.12 53.15
CA THR A 315 -13.06 -2.84 52.04
C THR A 315 -12.77 -3.70 50.83
N ALA A 316 -13.65 -4.66 50.56
CA ALA A 316 -13.72 -5.38 49.30
C ALA A 316 -13.97 -4.36 48.16
N ALA A 317 -13.12 -4.38 47.13
CA ALA A 317 -13.38 -3.65 45.90
C ALA A 317 -14.74 -4.12 45.36
N THR A 318 -15.68 -3.21 45.25
CA THR A 318 -17.02 -3.45 44.72
C THR A 318 -16.87 -3.96 43.28
N PRO A 319 -17.43 -5.12 42.91
CA PRO A 319 -17.37 -5.61 41.54
C PRO A 319 -18.03 -4.59 40.61
N VAL A 320 -17.39 -4.29 39.51
CA VAL A 320 -17.96 -3.40 38.49
C VAL A 320 -19.11 -4.15 37.83
N LEU A 321 -20.33 -3.65 38.01
CA LEU A 321 -21.53 -4.17 37.38
C LEU A 321 -21.80 -3.38 36.11
N HIS A 322 -22.08 -4.11 35.03
CA HIS A 322 -22.46 -3.57 33.73
C HIS A 322 -23.96 -3.71 33.57
N GLU A 323 -24.66 -2.66 33.15
CA GLU A 323 -26.11 -2.66 33.00
C GLU A 323 -26.55 -2.56 31.53
N ALA A 324 -27.70 -3.21 31.24
CA ALA A 324 -28.42 -3.05 30.00
C ALA A 324 -29.92 -3.32 30.20
N GLU A 325 -30.75 -2.78 29.30
CA GLU A 325 -32.15 -3.18 29.23
C GLU A 325 -32.28 -4.48 28.44
N ALA A 326 -33.13 -5.39 28.91
CA ALA A 326 -33.34 -6.69 28.26
C ALA A 326 -34.80 -7.16 28.37
N THR A 327 -35.18 -8.06 27.46
CA THR A 327 -36.43 -8.80 27.55
C THR A 327 -36.12 -10.28 27.77
N VAL A 328 -36.82 -10.90 28.70
CA VAL A 328 -36.62 -12.31 29.05
C VAL A 328 -37.27 -13.22 28.02
N GLU A 329 -36.46 -14.07 27.36
CA GLU A 329 -36.94 -15.05 26.39
C GLU A 329 -37.13 -16.45 26.98
N SER A 330 -36.27 -16.88 27.91
CA SER A 330 -36.45 -18.15 28.60
C SER A 330 -35.64 -18.17 29.94
N ILE A 331 -36.10 -18.98 30.89
CA ILE A 331 -35.41 -19.25 32.14
C ILE A 331 -35.40 -20.76 32.34
N ALA A 332 -34.23 -21.39 32.31
CA ALA A 332 -34.11 -22.85 32.45
C ALA A 332 -32.69 -23.21 32.96
N GLY A 333 -32.64 -24.19 33.86
CA GLY A 333 -31.35 -24.82 34.27
C GLY A 333 -30.32 -23.87 34.86
N GLY A 334 -30.73 -22.87 35.65
CA GLY A 334 -29.82 -21.88 36.26
C GLY A 334 -29.25 -20.84 35.28
N LYS A 335 -29.83 -20.77 34.07
CA LYS A 335 -29.51 -19.77 33.05
C LYS A 335 -30.75 -19.01 32.62
N ILE A 336 -30.54 -17.75 32.27
CA ILE A 336 -31.59 -16.90 31.71
C ILE A 336 -31.18 -16.47 30.33
N THR A 337 -32.04 -16.65 29.33
CA THR A 337 -31.85 -16.14 27.98
C THR A 337 -32.51 -14.78 27.87
N LEU A 338 -31.70 -13.78 27.55
CA LEU A 338 -32.10 -12.39 27.45
C LEU A 338 -31.86 -11.88 26.03
N ARG A 339 -32.84 -11.15 25.50
CA ARG A 339 -32.62 -10.24 24.38
C ARG A 339 -32.30 -8.89 24.96
N HIS A 340 -30.99 -8.58 25.05
CA HIS A 340 -30.51 -7.34 25.65
C HIS A 340 -30.19 -6.27 24.61
N GLY A 341 -30.30 -5.01 25.02
CA GLY A 341 -29.75 -3.86 24.30
C GLY A 341 -28.22 -3.83 24.38
N SER A 342 -27.62 -2.76 23.93
CA SER A 342 -26.17 -2.60 24.00
C SER A 342 -25.70 -2.40 25.44
N PHE A 343 -24.69 -3.16 25.88
CA PHE A 343 -23.93 -2.86 27.07
C PHE A 343 -22.85 -1.83 26.74
N GLN A 344 -23.11 -0.56 27.07
CA GLN A 344 -22.20 0.54 26.71
C GLN A 344 -20.80 0.39 27.32
N THR A 345 -20.74 -0.14 28.54
CA THR A 345 -19.49 -0.34 29.29
C THR A 345 -18.68 -1.57 28.85
N LEU A 346 -19.26 -2.47 28.03
CA LEU A 346 -18.61 -3.65 27.48
C LEU A 346 -18.42 -3.56 25.96
N GLU A 347 -18.85 -2.45 25.34
CA GLU A 347 -18.87 -2.25 23.87
C GLU A 347 -19.57 -3.40 23.11
N MET A 348 -20.54 -4.05 23.79
CA MET A 348 -21.27 -5.21 23.25
C MET A 348 -22.59 -4.75 22.61
N PRO A 349 -22.84 -5.03 21.32
CA PRO A 349 -24.07 -4.68 20.65
C PRO A 349 -25.25 -5.52 21.19
N GLY A 350 -26.48 -5.03 21.00
CA GLY A 350 -27.69 -5.76 21.39
C GLY A 350 -27.80 -7.10 20.66
N MET A 351 -28.05 -8.17 21.41
CA MET A 351 -28.25 -9.54 20.88
C MET A 351 -29.05 -10.41 21.85
N THR A 352 -29.36 -11.63 21.42
CA THR A 352 -29.98 -12.63 22.27
C THR A 352 -28.93 -13.65 22.70
N MET A 353 -28.72 -13.78 24.02
CA MET A 353 -27.79 -14.79 24.54
C MET A 353 -28.22 -15.30 25.94
N ALA A 354 -27.67 -16.45 26.32
CA ALA A 354 -27.93 -17.09 27.60
C ALA A 354 -26.85 -16.71 28.61
N PHE A 355 -27.27 -16.24 29.78
CA PHE A 355 -26.40 -15.88 30.88
C PHE A 355 -26.60 -16.84 32.06
N PRO A 356 -25.56 -17.31 32.73
CA PRO A 356 -25.68 -17.96 34.04
C PRO A 356 -26.14 -16.94 35.11
N LEU A 357 -27.00 -17.38 36.03
CA LEU A 357 -27.40 -16.62 37.17
C LEU A 357 -26.39 -16.83 38.31
N ALA A 358 -26.00 -15.75 38.98
CA ALA A 358 -25.10 -15.83 40.15
C ALA A 358 -25.75 -16.59 41.32
N ASP A 359 -27.06 -16.43 41.46
CA ASP A 359 -27.88 -17.12 42.46
C ASP A 359 -29.20 -17.55 41.79
N PRO A 360 -29.70 -18.79 42.01
CA PRO A 360 -30.99 -19.25 41.54
C PRO A 360 -32.18 -18.35 41.95
N ASP A 361 -32.00 -17.57 43.00
CA ASP A 361 -33.05 -16.67 43.53
C ASP A 361 -33.18 -15.37 42.72
N VAL A 362 -32.20 -15.00 41.97
CA VAL A 362 -32.17 -13.75 41.17
C VAL A 362 -33.29 -13.68 40.09
N GLY A 363 -33.85 -14.81 39.68
CA GLY A 363 -34.89 -14.88 38.66
C GLY A 363 -36.29 -15.29 39.16
N LYS A 364 -36.53 -15.42 40.51
CA LYS A 364 -37.76 -15.98 41.06
C LYS A 364 -39.03 -15.21 40.73
N ASP A 365 -38.93 -13.88 40.67
CA ASP A 365 -40.10 -13.00 40.40
C ASP A 365 -40.22 -12.55 38.95
N ILE A 366 -39.42 -13.11 38.05
CA ILE A 366 -39.33 -12.72 36.63
C ILE A 366 -40.00 -13.80 35.78
N GLN A 367 -40.84 -13.36 34.83
CA GLN A 367 -41.51 -14.24 33.86
C GLN A 367 -40.99 -14.03 32.42
N VAL A 368 -41.16 -15.05 31.60
CA VAL A 368 -40.84 -14.95 30.17
C VAL A 368 -41.71 -13.84 29.55
N GLY A 369 -41.05 -12.92 28.82
CA GLY A 369 -41.69 -11.75 28.23
C GLY A 369 -41.56 -10.46 29.04
N ASP A 370 -41.05 -10.52 30.30
CA ASP A 370 -40.86 -9.33 31.11
C ASP A 370 -39.69 -8.49 30.58
N ARG A 371 -39.84 -7.17 30.68
CA ARG A 371 -38.72 -6.23 30.48
C ARG A 371 -38.00 -6.00 31.80
N VAL A 372 -36.70 -6.20 31.75
CA VAL A 372 -35.83 -6.11 32.96
C VAL A 372 -34.61 -5.26 32.69
N ARG A 373 -34.11 -4.62 33.69
CA ARG A 373 -32.75 -4.08 33.71
C ARG A 373 -31.84 -5.15 34.27
N VAL A 374 -30.90 -5.63 33.45
CA VAL A 374 -29.95 -6.68 33.82
C VAL A 374 -28.64 -6.07 34.26
N PHE A 375 -28.08 -6.55 35.37
CA PHE A 375 -26.78 -6.21 35.89
C PHE A 375 -25.89 -7.45 35.80
N VAL A 376 -24.83 -7.35 34.99
CA VAL A 376 -23.89 -8.45 34.79
C VAL A 376 -22.51 -8.11 35.29
N ARG A 377 -21.82 -9.09 35.83
CA ARG A 377 -20.44 -9.03 36.22
C ARG A 377 -19.62 -9.84 35.22
N SER A 378 -18.47 -9.29 34.82
CA SER A 378 -17.48 -10.03 34.04
C SER A 378 -16.61 -10.90 34.95
N ASP A 379 -16.56 -12.21 34.67
CA ASP A 379 -15.74 -13.18 35.40
C ASP A 379 -14.87 -13.96 34.41
N ALA A 380 -13.89 -14.70 34.91
CA ALA A 380 -12.98 -15.52 34.07
C ALA A 380 -13.69 -16.55 33.17
N GLY A 381 -14.96 -16.87 33.48
CA GLY A 381 -15.83 -17.78 32.70
C GLY A 381 -16.87 -17.09 31.81
N GLY A 382 -16.92 -15.75 31.76
CA GLY A 382 -17.89 -14.98 30.99
C GLY A 382 -18.73 -14.01 31.82
N LEU A 383 -19.88 -13.57 31.26
CA LEU A 383 -20.80 -12.65 31.94
C LEU A 383 -21.80 -13.43 32.77
N ILE A 384 -21.92 -13.05 34.04
CA ILE A 384 -22.83 -13.64 35.05
C ILE A 384 -23.85 -12.59 35.49
N VAL A 385 -25.13 -12.94 35.51
CA VAL A 385 -26.19 -12.04 36.01
C VAL A 385 -26.17 -12.02 37.52
N GLU A 386 -25.89 -10.87 38.09
CA GLU A 386 -25.90 -10.62 39.53
C GLU A 386 -27.26 -10.16 40.02
N ARG A 387 -27.98 -9.37 39.22
CA ARG A 387 -29.27 -8.81 39.57
C ARG A 387 -30.14 -8.52 38.35
N LEU A 388 -31.46 -8.70 38.54
CA LEU A 388 -32.51 -8.35 37.60
C LEU A 388 -33.50 -7.41 38.29
N GLU A 389 -33.80 -6.29 37.67
CA GLU A 389 -34.80 -5.34 38.14
C GLU A 389 -35.95 -5.26 37.11
N PRO A 390 -37.19 -5.55 37.53
CA PRO A 390 -38.31 -5.46 36.57
C PRO A 390 -38.60 -4.00 36.20
N MET A 391 -38.63 -3.74 34.91
CA MET A 391 -38.98 -2.43 34.36
C MET A 391 -40.46 -2.43 34.00
N GLY A 392 -41.38 -2.28 34.92
CA GLY A 392 -42.84 -2.24 34.78
C GLY A 392 -43.44 -2.51 33.39
N ARG A 393 -44.49 -3.32 33.33
CA ARG A 393 -45.29 -3.54 32.08
C ARG A 393 -45.86 -2.20 31.59
N GLN A 394 -45.49 -1.76 30.42
CA GLN A 394 -46.29 -0.77 29.72
C GLN A 394 -47.63 -1.40 29.29
N PRO A 395 -48.76 -0.64 29.44
CA PRO A 395 -50.08 -1.15 29.14
C PRO A 395 -50.30 -1.48 27.69
#